data_7c3039d45ebf71b9fec18981be4fe022
#
_entry.id   7c3039d45ebf71b9fec18981be4fe022
#
_cell.length_a   1.000
_cell.length_b   1.000
_cell.length_c   1.000
_cell.angle_alpha   90.00
_cell.angle_beta   90.00
_cell.angle_gamma   90.00
#
_symmetry.space_group_name_H-M   'P 1'
#
loop_
_entity.id
_entity.type
_entity.pdbx_description
1 polymer ?
#
loop_
_entity_poly.entity_id
_entity_poly.type
_entity_poly.pdbx_seq_one_letter_code
_entity_poly.pdbx_strand_id
1 'polypeptide(L)'
;MTIVLGIVAIAMDADMRFAVYKHKLVYKDTELIQRSMIVLKEDDEVLAWTDFHKYVRGGGSRSVSSDNAPAANNIVKLLNYVFFDQYHIDKLTDIKKEMVRDFLNDYGLCRLQGDIQTAHRAKSTVERCITNVMDFLEEMLRQNTSCKMKISDLYTQEKKYSKQKKRYITIRKPIFEVLYGNEVRPMLRDLPEKAFQIIFNRIMTIYPNLLMLAALGAFAGLRPSEACNVRRTDSPLGAGIRFEMADGNIKNIFIDLKKELVLRSDLVSVGKIKKEREQRVYPAFLEVFYACYQR
;
A
#
# COMPACT_ATOMS: atom_id res chain seq x y z
N MET A 1 -0.18 13.31 26.79
CA MET A 1 -0.50 12.23 27.75
C MET A 1 -0.34 10.91 27.02
N THR A 2 0.65 10.10 27.35
CA THR A 2 0.93 8.82 26.66
C THR A 2 0.09 7.75 27.34
N ILE A 3 -0.91 7.19 26.64
CA ILE A 3 -1.70 6.08 27.19
C ILE A 3 -0.89 4.80 27.04
N VAL A 4 -0.24 4.41 28.10
CA VAL A 4 0.47 3.13 28.24
C VAL A 4 -0.57 2.05 28.57
N LEU A 5 -0.82 1.13 27.61
CA LEU A 5 -1.45 -0.21 27.77
C LEU A 5 -2.81 -0.34 28.52
N GLY A 6 -3.37 0.72 29.04
CA GLY A 6 -4.69 0.75 29.64
C GLY A 6 -5.47 1.92 29.10
N ILE A 7 -6.52 1.67 28.36
CA ILE A 7 -7.54 2.69 28.14
C ILE A 7 -8.17 2.88 29.51
N VAL A 8 -7.97 4.05 30.12
CA VAL A 8 -8.77 4.48 31.26
C VAL A 8 -10.22 4.31 30.83
N ALA A 9 -11.08 3.75 31.67
CA ALA A 9 -12.51 3.60 31.43
C ALA A 9 -13.13 5.00 31.23
N ILE A 10 -12.98 5.51 30.02
CA ILE A 10 -13.75 6.64 29.49
C ILE A 10 -15.07 6.01 29.08
N ALA A 11 -16.18 6.58 29.53
CA ALA A 11 -17.50 6.20 29.03
C ALA A 11 -17.41 6.09 27.51
N MET A 12 -17.60 4.86 26.98
CA MET A 12 -17.43 4.59 25.54
C MET A 12 -18.61 5.24 24.82
N ASP A 13 -18.42 6.45 24.35
CA ASP A 13 -19.36 7.07 23.42
C ASP A 13 -19.31 6.35 22.08
N ALA A 14 -20.45 6.25 21.41
CA ALA A 14 -20.66 5.43 20.23
C ALA A 14 -19.75 5.82 19.03
N ASP A 15 -19.10 6.97 19.08
CA ASP A 15 -18.33 7.56 17.96
C ASP A 15 -16.81 7.43 18.09
N MET A 16 -16.31 6.87 19.21
CA MET A 16 -14.88 6.64 19.37
C MET A 16 -14.37 5.50 18.48
N ARG A 17 -13.25 5.75 17.76
CA ARG A 17 -12.61 4.76 16.87
C ARG A 17 -11.11 4.93 16.83
N PHE A 18 -10.40 3.83 16.65
CA PHE A 18 -9.01 3.88 16.23
C PHE A 18 -8.92 4.31 14.76
N ALA A 19 -7.94 5.13 14.45
CA ALA A 19 -7.67 5.60 13.10
C ALA A 19 -6.17 5.66 12.80
N VAL A 20 -5.82 5.66 11.51
CA VAL A 20 -4.44 5.87 11.07
C VAL A 20 -4.20 7.37 10.89
N TYR A 21 -3.26 7.90 11.66
CA TYR A 21 -2.76 9.26 11.51
C TYR A 21 -1.44 9.25 10.75
N LYS A 22 -1.34 10.01 9.67
CA LYS A 22 -0.12 10.12 8.87
C LYS A 22 0.69 11.33 9.33
N HIS A 23 1.82 11.07 9.96
CA HIS A 23 2.72 12.11 10.42
C HIS A 23 3.88 12.28 9.43
N LYS A 24 4.12 13.53 9.01
CA LYS A 24 5.28 13.90 8.19
C LYS A 24 6.40 14.37 9.14
N LEU A 25 7.53 13.68 9.09
CA LEU A 25 8.72 14.07 9.82
C LEU A 25 9.75 14.65 8.86
N VAL A 26 10.26 15.82 9.16
CA VAL A 26 11.45 16.36 8.49
C VAL A 26 12.68 15.79 9.19
N TYR A 27 13.49 15.05 8.46
CA TYR A 27 14.73 14.49 8.96
C TYR A 27 15.90 15.04 8.15
N LYS A 28 16.90 15.62 8.85
CA LYS A 28 18.11 16.19 8.23
C LYS A 28 17.81 17.19 7.10
N ASP A 29 16.99 18.17 7.36
CA ASP A 29 16.65 19.32 6.51
C ASP A 29 16.14 19.00 5.08
N THR A 30 16.20 17.75 4.61
CA THR A 30 15.95 17.38 3.22
C THR A 30 14.97 16.25 2.99
N GLU A 31 14.67 15.42 4.00
CA GLU A 31 13.80 14.25 3.81
C GLU A 31 12.51 14.33 4.64
N LEU A 32 11.37 14.34 3.96
CA LEU A 32 10.05 14.16 4.58
C LEU A 32 9.77 12.67 4.74
N ILE A 33 9.82 12.19 5.98
CA ILE A 33 9.44 10.82 6.32
C ILE A 33 7.98 10.81 6.72
N GLN A 34 7.16 10.09 5.98
CA GLN A 34 5.78 9.87 6.34
C GLN A 34 5.66 8.60 7.19
N ARG A 35 5.21 8.74 8.43
CA ARG A 35 4.91 7.62 9.33
C ARG A 35 3.43 7.53 9.60
N SER A 36 2.92 6.31 9.64
CA SER A 36 1.54 6.03 10.04
C SER A 36 1.52 5.62 11.51
N MET A 37 0.81 6.38 12.31
CA MET A 37 0.58 6.13 13.73
C MET A 37 -0.87 5.70 13.94
N ILE A 38 -1.13 4.95 15.00
CA ILE A 38 -2.49 4.58 15.39
C ILE A 38 -2.91 5.51 16.51
N VAL A 39 -4.02 6.19 16.34
CA VAL A 39 -4.59 7.14 17.30
C VAL A 39 -6.02 6.75 17.63
N LEU A 40 -6.49 7.15 18.81
CA LEU A 40 -7.90 7.12 19.15
C LEU A 40 -8.52 8.45 18.74
N LYS A 41 -9.63 8.39 18.01
CA LYS A 41 -10.40 9.55 17.57
C LYS A 41 -11.83 9.47 18.05
N GLU A 42 -12.42 10.63 18.23
CA GLU A 42 -13.85 10.85 18.34
C GLU A 42 -14.21 11.84 17.23
N ASP A 43 -15.13 11.47 16.37
CA ASP A 43 -15.37 12.16 15.11
C ASP A 43 -14.06 12.41 14.32
N ASP A 44 -13.68 13.68 14.09
CA ASP A 44 -12.45 14.06 13.41
C ASP A 44 -11.32 14.48 14.38
N GLU A 45 -11.56 14.53 15.68
CA GLU A 45 -10.59 14.97 16.68
C GLU A 45 -9.77 13.81 17.22
N VAL A 46 -8.47 14.03 17.43
CA VAL A 46 -7.56 13.05 18.04
C VAL A 46 -7.65 13.18 19.55
N LEU A 47 -8.30 12.22 20.21
CA LEU A 47 -8.40 12.17 21.66
C LEU A 47 -7.11 11.70 22.32
N ALA A 48 -6.49 10.67 21.75
CA ALA A 48 -5.30 10.09 22.34
C ALA A 48 -4.36 9.47 21.31
N TRP A 49 -3.06 9.58 21.58
CA TRP A 49 -1.99 8.89 20.86
C TRP A 49 -1.76 7.52 21.49
N THR A 50 -1.67 6.49 20.68
CA THR A 50 -1.40 5.14 21.16
C THR A 50 0.01 4.68 20.76
N ASP A 51 0.52 3.69 21.49
CA ASP A 51 1.78 3.02 21.18
C ASP A 51 1.60 1.84 20.21
N PHE A 52 0.38 1.57 19.74
CA PHE A 52 0.08 0.37 18.96
C PHE A 52 0.81 0.31 17.62
N HIS A 53 1.16 1.46 17.08
CA HIS A 53 1.94 1.56 15.84
C HIS A 53 3.33 0.90 15.95
N LYS A 54 3.91 0.77 17.14
CA LYS A 54 5.21 0.12 17.35
C LYS A 54 5.20 -1.37 17.02
N TYR A 55 4.04 -2.01 17.14
CA TYR A 55 3.85 -3.42 16.80
C TYR A 55 3.52 -3.64 15.33
N VAL A 56 3.22 -2.58 14.58
CA VAL A 56 2.90 -2.68 13.15
C VAL A 56 4.18 -2.88 12.35
N ARG A 57 4.18 -3.86 11.45
CA ARG A 57 5.32 -4.12 10.57
C ARG A 57 5.72 -2.86 9.80
N GLY A 58 6.99 -2.48 9.87
CA GLY A 58 7.51 -1.25 9.30
C GLY A 58 7.28 -0.01 10.15
N GLY A 59 6.59 -0.11 11.30
CA GLY A 59 6.45 0.98 12.28
C GLY A 59 7.76 1.30 13.01
N GLY A 60 8.67 0.33 13.13
CA GLY A 60 10.03 0.57 13.60
C GLY A 60 10.95 0.96 12.45
N SER A 61 12.03 1.66 12.75
CA SER A 61 12.98 2.39 11.91
C SER A 61 13.64 1.68 10.71
N ARG A 62 13.14 0.55 10.24
CA ARG A 62 13.84 -0.29 9.24
C ARG A 62 13.73 0.16 7.79
N SER A 63 12.81 1.02 7.44
CA SER A 63 12.73 1.60 6.09
C SER A 63 12.08 2.97 6.15
N VAL A 64 12.89 3.98 5.98
CA VAL A 64 12.49 5.39 5.91
C VAL A 64 11.59 5.70 4.72
N SER A 65 11.64 4.86 3.69
CA SER A 65 10.95 5.07 2.42
C SER A 65 9.65 4.27 2.23
N SER A 66 9.24 3.42 3.17
CA SER A 66 8.03 2.61 3.03
C SER A 66 6.89 3.14 3.88
N ASP A 67 5.79 3.51 3.22
CA ASP A 67 4.53 3.79 3.90
C ASP A 67 3.98 2.48 4.50
N ASN A 68 3.84 2.43 5.82
CA ASN A 68 3.23 1.32 6.55
C ASN A 68 1.70 1.47 6.70
N ALA A 69 1.10 2.50 6.10
CA ALA A 69 -0.34 2.76 6.20
C ALA A 69 -1.22 1.56 5.81
N PRO A 70 -0.92 0.77 4.77
CA PRO A 70 -1.73 -0.40 4.46
C PRO A 70 -1.73 -1.46 5.57
N ALA A 71 -0.60 -1.66 6.27
CA ALA A 71 -0.52 -2.54 7.42
C ALA A 71 -1.26 -1.93 8.62
N ALA A 72 -1.01 -0.66 8.93
CA ALA A 72 -1.68 0.05 10.01
C ALA A 72 -3.21 0.06 9.84
N ASN A 73 -3.72 0.26 8.62
CA ASN A 73 -5.16 0.21 8.33
C ASN A 73 -5.78 -1.16 8.64
N ASN A 74 -5.08 -2.27 8.35
CA ASN A 74 -5.58 -3.59 8.71
C ASN A 74 -5.62 -3.78 10.24
N ILE A 75 -4.63 -3.25 10.94
CA ILE A 75 -4.58 -3.33 12.40
C ILE A 75 -5.65 -2.44 13.05
N VAL A 76 -5.86 -1.24 12.54
CA VAL A 76 -6.96 -0.37 13.00
C VAL A 76 -8.31 -1.07 12.87
N LYS A 77 -8.56 -1.81 11.79
CA LYS A 77 -9.79 -2.60 11.64
C LYS A 77 -9.91 -3.70 12.69
N LEU A 78 -8.82 -4.42 12.98
CA LEU A 78 -8.80 -5.40 14.07
C LEU A 78 -9.09 -4.74 15.43
N LEU A 79 -8.41 -3.63 15.73
CA LEU A 79 -8.59 -2.92 16.99
C LEU A 79 -10.02 -2.42 17.16
N ASN A 80 -10.60 -1.80 16.13
CA ASN A 80 -11.99 -1.36 16.18
C ASN A 80 -12.94 -2.53 16.41
N TYR A 81 -12.73 -3.65 15.71
CA TYR A 81 -13.54 -4.85 15.86
C TYR A 81 -13.52 -5.40 17.29
N VAL A 82 -12.34 -5.45 17.92
CA VAL A 82 -12.23 -6.05 19.28
C VAL A 82 -12.56 -5.08 20.40
N PHE A 83 -12.31 -3.77 20.22
CA PHE A 83 -12.56 -2.79 21.27
C PHE A 83 -13.97 -2.19 21.21
N PHE A 84 -14.51 -1.95 20.02
CA PHE A 84 -15.74 -1.15 19.87
C PHE A 84 -16.90 -1.89 19.22
N ASP A 85 -16.63 -2.77 18.21
CA ASP A 85 -17.70 -3.31 17.40
C ASP A 85 -18.29 -4.60 17.99
N GLN A 86 -17.44 -5.57 18.41
CA GLN A 86 -17.90 -6.93 18.69
C GLN A 86 -17.61 -7.41 20.12
N TYR A 87 -16.43 -7.13 20.66
CA TYR A 87 -16.00 -7.76 21.91
C TYR A 87 -15.85 -6.81 23.08
N HIS A 88 -15.75 -5.52 22.85
CA HIS A 88 -15.66 -4.46 23.87
C HIS A 88 -14.60 -4.76 24.96
N ILE A 89 -13.37 -5.12 24.51
CA ILE A 89 -12.27 -5.36 25.44
C ILE A 89 -11.68 -4.04 25.96
N ASP A 90 -11.19 -4.04 27.21
CA ASP A 90 -10.58 -2.85 27.81
C ASP A 90 -9.09 -2.73 27.54
N LYS A 91 -8.40 -3.86 27.30
CA LYS A 91 -6.95 -3.92 27.14
C LYS A 91 -6.53 -4.77 25.96
N LEU A 92 -5.48 -4.35 25.26
CA LEU A 92 -4.91 -5.11 24.14
C LEU A 92 -4.46 -6.52 24.57
N THR A 93 -4.05 -6.69 25.83
CA THR A 93 -3.64 -7.97 26.41
C THR A 93 -4.78 -8.98 26.56
N ASP A 94 -6.03 -8.53 26.47
CA ASP A 94 -7.23 -9.36 26.56
C ASP A 94 -7.64 -10.01 25.25
N ILE A 95 -6.96 -9.70 24.15
CA ILE A 95 -7.20 -10.34 22.86
C ILE A 95 -7.02 -11.85 22.98
N LYS A 96 -8.02 -12.59 22.47
CA LYS A 96 -8.05 -14.05 22.41
C LYS A 96 -8.00 -14.55 20.98
N LYS A 97 -7.59 -15.81 20.80
CA LYS A 97 -7.51 -16.46 19.49
C LYS A 97 -8.84 -16.43 18.72
N GLU A 98 -9.96 -16.66 19.42
CA GLU A 98 -11.30 -16.66 18.83
C GLU A 98 -11.65 -15.30 18.23
N MET A 99 -11.34 -14.21 18.92
CA MET A 99 -11.59 -12.84 18.45
C MET A 99 -10.84 -12.55 17.15
N VAL A 100 -9.59 -13.02 17.04
CA VAL A 100 -8.77 -12.85 15.83
C VAL A 100 -9.34 -13.68 14.66
N ARG A 101 -9.75 -14.93 14.92
CA ARG A 101 -10.40 -15.79 13.93
C ARG A 101 -11.66 -15.14 13.38
N ASP A 102 -12.52 -14.67 14.27
CA ASP A 102 -13.82 -14.11 13.91
C ASP A 102 -13.64 -12.81 13.13
N PHE A 103 -12.71 -11.94 13.56
CA PHE A 103 -12.31 -10.76 12.79
C PHE A 103 -11.85 -11.11 11.37
N LEU A 104 -10.96 -12.10 11.22
CA LEU A 104 -10.41 -12.46 9.92
C LEU A 104 -11.49 -13.03 8.99
N ASN A 105 -12.44 -13.80 9.52
CA ASN A 105 -13.58 -14.32 8.76
C ASN A 105 -14.53 -13.20 8.34
N ASP A 106 -14.90 -12.32 9.25
CA ASP A 106 -15.76 -11.17 8.96
C ASP A 106 -15.09 -10.20 7.99
N TYR A 107 -13.77 -10.00 8.11
CA TYR A 107 -12.99 -9.26 7.14
C TYR A 107 -13.08 -9.90 5.75
N GLY A 108 -12.86 -11.20 5.63
CA GLY A 108 -12.91 -11.92 4.35
C GLY A 108 -14.29 -11.89 3.69
N LEU A 109 -15.34 -11.97 4.49
CA LEU A 109 -16.73 -11.96 4.04
C LEU A 109 -17.34 -10.54 3.89
N CYS A 110 -16.56 -9.46 4.06
CA CYS A 110 -17.03 -8.07 4.03
C CYS A 110 -18.20 -7.80 5.01
N ARG A 111 -18.04 -8.26 6.27
CA ARG A 111 -19.04 -8.08 7.33
C ARG A 111 -18.63 -7.07 8.39
N LEU A 112 -17.45 -6.43 8.25
CA LEU A 112 -17.04 -5.40 9.19
C LEU A 112 -17.92 -4.16 9.06
N GLN A 113 -18.02 -3.38 10.15
CA GLN A 113 -18.75 -2.12 10.13
C GLN A 113 -18.19 -1.19 9.03
N GLY A 114 -19.09 -0.61 8.24
CA GLY A 114 -18.73 0.24 7.09
C GLY A 114 -18.35 -0.50 5.80
N ASP A 115 -18.35 -1.84 5.79
CA ASP A 115 -18.16 -2.61 4.57
C ASP A 115 -19.42 -2.56 3.68
N ILE A 116 -19.20 -2.43 2.37
CA ILE A 116 -20.28 -2.60 1.38
C ILE A 116 -20.48 -4.10 1.20
N GLN A 117 -21.62 -4.64 1.63
CA GLN A 117 -21.92 -6.08 1.68
C GLN A 117 -22.13 -6.74 0.31
N THR A 118 -21.57 -6.22 -0.77
CA THR A 118 -21.87 -6.69 -2.13
C THR A 118 -20.93 -7.76 -2.66
N ALA A 119 -19.74 -7.94 -2.09
CA ALA A 119 -18.79 -8.94 -2.57
C ALA A 119 -17.77 -9.32 -1.48
N HIS A 120 -17.45 -10.62 -1.40
CA HIS A 120 -16.37 -11.10 -0.53
C HIS A 120 -15.00 -10.61 -1.01
N ARG A 121 -14.06 -10.45 -0.08
CA ARG A 121 -12.69 -10.03 -0.42
C ARG A 121 -11.93 -11.14 -1.14
N ALA A 122 -11.12 -10.74 -2.12
CA ALA A 122 -10.24 -11.64 -2.83
C ALA A 122 -9.19 -12.27 -1.88
N LYS A 123 -8.82 -13.53 -2.15
CA LYS A 123 -7.85 -14.31 -1.38
C LYS A 123 -6.58 -13.54 -1.08
N SER A 124 -5.96 -12.92 -2.09
CA SER A 124 -4.72 -12.16 -1.93
C SER A 124 -4.83 -10.95 -0.96
N THR A 125 -6.02 -10.34 -0.89
CA THR A 125 -6.32 -9.26 0.05
C THR A 125 -6.44 -9.79 1.47
N VAL A 126 -7.11 -10.93 1.64
CA VAL A 126 -7.28 -11.60 2.94
C VAL A 126 -5.93 -12.11 3.46
N GLU A 127 -5.12 -12.77 2.62
CA GLU A 127 -3.78 -13.24 2.98
C GLU A 127 -2.85 -12.11 3.44
N ARG A 128 -2.96 -10.93 2.80
CA ARG A 128 -2.22 -9.74 3.24
C ARG A 128 -2.70 -9.25 4.61
N CYS A 129 -4.00 -9.25 4.86
CA CYS A 129 -4.56 -8.89 6.17
C CYS A 129 -4.08 -9.87 7.25
N ILE A 130 -4.17 -11.18 6.99
CA ILE A 130 -3.66 -12.23 7.90
C ILE A 130 -2.19 -11.95 8.22
N THR A 131 -1.34 -11.73 7.22
CA THR A 131 0.08 -11.46 7.43
C THR A 131 0.30 -10.24 8.33
N ASN A 132 -0.39 -9.13 8.08
CA ASN A 132 -0.27 -7.92 8.89
C ASN A 132 -0.73 -8.14 10.34
N VAL A 133 -1.84 -8.84 10.52
CA VAL A 133 -2.39 -9.16 11.86
C VAL A 133 -1.45 -10.10 12.62
N MET A 134 -0.91 -11.13 11.94
CA MET A 134 0.03 -12.06 12.56
C MET A 134 1.33 -11.38 12.98
N ASP A 135 1.90 -10.55 12.12
CA ASP A 135 3.11 -9.77 12.42
C ASP A 135 2.88 -8.84 13.64
N PHE A 136 1.72 -8.17 13.69
CA PHE A 136 1.33 -7.30 14.81
C PHE A 136 1.20 -8.08 16.12
N LEU A 137 0.45 -9.17 16.10
CA LEU A 137 0.23 -9.99 17.29
C LEU A 137 1.52 -10.64 17.78
N GLU A 138 2.36 -11.16 16.88
CA GLU A 138 3.64 -11.76 17.27
C GLU A 138 4.54 -10.72 17.95
N GLU A 139 4.63 -9.49 17.43
CA GLU A 139 5.44 -8.43 18.04
C GLU A 139 4.86 -7.96 19.37
N MET A 140 3.53 -7.82 19.46
CA MET A 140 2.84 -7.49 20.70
C MET A 140 3.10 -8.55 21.79
N LEU A 141 2.98 -9.85 21.44
CA LEU A 141 3.18 -10.96 22.38
C LEU A 141 4.63 -11.12 22.82
N ARG A 142 5.59 -10.74 21.98
CA ARG A 142 7.03 -10.71 22.38
C ARG A 142 7.32 -9.64 23.43
N GLN A 143 6.63 -8.51 23.35
CA GLN A 143 6.88 -7.38 24.25
C GLN A 143 6.02 -7.42 25.51
N ASN A 144 4.94 -8.21 25.53
CA ASN A 144 3.98 -8.24 26.63
C ASN A 144 3.73 -9.68 27.11
N THR A 145 4.29 -10.00 28.26
CA THR A 145 4.19 -11.34 28.87
C THR A 145 2.84 -11.61 29.56
N SER A 146 2.04 -10.57 29.81
CA SER A 146 0.73 -10.67 30.49
C SER A 146 -0.44 -10.96 29.55
N CYS A 147 -0.17 -11.21 28.24
CA CYS A 147 -1.22 -11.50 27.28
C CYS A 147 -1.88 -12.85 27.54
N LYS A 148 -3.19 -12.92 27.32
CA LYS A 148 -3.98 -14.17 27.43
C LYS A 148 -3.65 -15.17 26.33
N MET A 149 -3.13 -14.70 25.19
CA MET A 149 -2.72 -15.50 24.05
C MET A 149 -1.20 -15.69 24.04
N LYS A 150 -0.71 -16.78 23.47
CA LYS A 150 0.73 -17.09 23.30
C LYS A 150 1.09 -17.12 21.83
N ILE A 151 2.38 -16.94 21.52
CA ILE A 151 2.88 -17.05 20.13
C ILE A 151 2.60 -18.43 19.53
N SER A 152 2.60 -19.49 20.35
CA SER A 152 2.21 -20.85 19.94
C SER A 152 0.77 -20.94 19.42
N ASP A 153 -0.10 -20.05 19.85
CA ASP A 153 -1.51 -20.04 19.46
C ASP A 153 -1.73 -19.37 18.09
N LEU A 154 -0.68 -18.80 17.50
CA LEU A 154 -0.73 -18.09 16.23
C LEU A 154 -0.35 -18.99 15.05
N TYR A 155 0.56 -19.96 15.25
CA TYR A 155 1.18 -20.70 14.14
C TYR A 155 1.17 -22.21 14.38
N THR A 156 0.98 -22.94 13.28
CA THR A 156 1.34 -24.36 13.18
C THR A 156 2.65 -24.52 12.41
N GLN A 157 3.32 -25.63 12.62
CA GLN A 157 4.50 -26.01 11.87
C GLN A 157 4.13 -27.02 10.79
N GLU A 158 4.46 -26.70 9.54
CA GLU A 158 4.24 -27.56 8.39
C GLU A 158 5.57 -27.85 7.70
N LYS A 159 5.84 -29.12 7.36
CA LYS A 159 7.01 -29.50 6.56
C LYS A 159 6.66 -29.35 5.08
N LYS A 160 7.37 -28.47 4.36
CA LYS A 160 7.20 -28.25 2.92
C LYS A 160 8.50 -28.52 2.19
N TYR A 161 8.43 -29.24 1.07
CA TYR A 161 9.62 -29.45 0.23
C TYR A 161 9.95 -28.15 -0.53
N SER A 162 11.15 -27.64 -0.32
CA SER A 162 11.68 -26.48 -1.04
C SER A 162 12.42 -26.94 -2.29
N LYS A 163 11.87 -26.65 -3.47
CA LYS A 163 12.54 -26.94 -4.75
C LYS A 163 13.88 -26.21 -4.88
N GLN A 164 13.97 -25.00 -4.34
CA GLN A 164 15.19 -24.18 -4.39
C GLN A 164 16.30 -24.74 -3.49
N LYS A 165 15.94 -25.22 -2.28
CA LYS A 165 16.90 -25.79 -1.31
C LYS A 165 17.05 -27.31 -1.44
N LYS A 166 16.27 -27.95 -2.33
CA LYS A 166 16.24 -29.41 -2.55
C LYS A 166 16.10 -30.24 -1.26
N ARG A 167 15.37 -29.70 -0.25
CA ARG A 167 15.14 -30.36 1.04
C ARG A 167 13.80 -29.95 1.64
N TYR A 168 13.33 -30.75 2.60
CA TYR A 168 12.19 -30.34 3.43
C TYR A 168 12.61 -29.22 4.38
N ILE A 169 11.81 -28.17 4.41
CA ILE A 169 11.94 -27.05 5.35
C ILE A 169 10.67 -26.99 6.21
N THR A 170 10.85 -26.68 7.47
CA THR A 170 9.72 -26.37 8.36
C THR A 170 9.31 -24.93 8.12
N ILE A 171 8.07 -24.73 7.74
CA ILE A 171 7.47 -23.41 7.59
C ILE A 171 6.45 -23.19 8.70
N ARG A 172 6.37 -21.95 9.18
CA ARG A 172 5.31 -21.51 10.09
C ARG A 172 4.11 -21.11 9.24
N LYS A 173 2.95 -21.69 9.51
CA LYS A 173 1.70 -21.38 8.86
C LYS A 173 0.73 -20.79 9.90
N PRO A 174 0.05 -19.66 9.63
CA PRO A 174 -1.02 -19.19 10.49
C PRO A 174 -2.03 -20.29 10.77
N ILE A 175 -2.47 -20.42 12.02
CA ILE A 175 -3.41 -21.47 12.44
C ILE A 175 -4.83 -21.20 11.95
N PHE A 176 -5.10 -19.95 11.52
CA PHE A 176 -6.43 -19.52 11.15
C PHE A 176 -6.78 -19.97 9.73
N GLU A 177 -7.85 -20.74 9.62
CA GLU A 177 -8.55 -20.98 8.35
C GLU A 177 -9.55 -19.86 8.16
N VAL A 178 -9.38 -19.08 7.10
CA VAL A 178 -10.15 -17.84 6.87
C VAL A 178 -10.98 -17.98 5.62
N LEU A 179 -12.24 -17.58 5.71
CA LEU A 179 -13.17 -17.52 4.60
C LEU A 179 -12.86 -16.33 3.70
N TYR A 180 -12.94 -16.52 2.39
CA TYR A 180 -12.76 -15.47 1.36
C TYR A 180 -13.57 -15.79 0.11
N GLY A 181 -13.77 -14.78 -0.73
CA GLY A 181 -14.44 -14.95 -2.01
C GLY A 181 -13.54 -15.62 -3.05
N ASN A 182 -14.15 -16.22 -4.04
CA ASN A 182 -13.44 -16.74 -5.20
C ASN A 182 -12.70 -15.59 -5.90
N GLU A 183 -11.44 -15.84 -6.28
CA GLU A 183 -10.71 -14.92 -7.14
C GLU A 183 -11.35 -14.90 -8.52
N VAL A 184 -12.23 -13.95 -8.74
CA VAL A 184 -12.53 -13.54 -10.10
C VAL A 184 -11.30 -12.76 -10.55
N ARG A 185 -10.46 -13.40 -11.37
CA ARG A 185 -9.37 -12.67 -12.04
C ARG A 185 -10.03 -11.52 -12.81
N PRO A 186 -9.76 -10.26 -12.46
CA PRO A 186 -10.32 -9.18 -13.23
C PRO A 186 -9.84 -9.37 -14.67
N MET A 187 -10.78 -9.58 -15.60
CA MET A 187 -10.45 -9.47 -17.01
C MET A 187 -9.82 -8.12 -17.21
N LEU A 188 -8.63 -8.09 -17.83
CA LEU A 188 -8.06 -6.86 -18.33
C LEU A 188 -9.14 -6.19 -19.17
N ARG A 189 -9.71 -5.11 -18.64
CA ARG A 189 -10.69 -4.31 -19.37
C ARG A 189 -9.89 -3.28 -20.12
N ASP A 190 -9.72 -3.51 -21.41
CA ASP A 190 -9.20 -2.48 -22.28
C ASP A 190 -10.19 -1.31 -22.30
N LEU A 191 -9.66 -0.11 -22.28
CA LEU A 191 -10.47 1.08 -22.48
C LEU A 191 -10.98 1.05 -23.92
N PRO A 192 -12.32 1.09 -24.16
CA PRO A 192 -12.85 1.13 -25.53
C PRO A 192 -12.23 2.26 -26.32
N GLU A 193 -11.86 2.01 -27.58
CA GLU A 193 -11.15 2.97 -28.42
C GLU A 193 -11.82 4.34 -28.44
N LYS A 194 -13.15 4.38 -28.63
CA LYS A 194 -13.91 5.65 -28.59
C LYS A 194 -13.76 6.40 -27.27
N ALA A 195 -13.79 5.69 -26.15
CA ALA A 195 -13.62 6.31 -24.83
C ALA A 195 -12.18 6.83 -24.68
N PHE A 196 -11.19 6.08 -25.13
CA PHE A 196 -9.79 6.53 -25.15
C PHE A 196 -9.63 7.82 -25.98
N GLN A 197 -10.17 7.85 -27.19
CA GLN A 197 -10.12 9.01 -28.08
C GLN A 197 -10.76 10.26 -27.43
N ILE A 198 -11.93 10.11 -26.83
CA ILE A 198 -12.61 11.21 -26.14
C ILE A 198 -11.76 11.75 -24.97
N ILE A 199 -11.24 10.85 -24.13
CA ILE A 199 -10.41 11.22 -22.97
C ILE A 199 -9.14 11.90 -23.44
N PHE A 200 -8.45 11.32 -24.43
CA PHE A 200 -7.18 11.82 -24.93
C PHE A 200 -7.34 13.21 -25.60
N ASN A 201 -8.39 13.39 -26.41
CA ASN A 201 -8.73 14.68 -27.01
C ASN A 201 -9.05 15.72 -25.93
N ARG A 202 -9.75 15.35 -24.87
CA ARG A 202 -10.05 16.25 -23.75
C ARG A 202 -8.77 16.65 -23.00
N ILE A 203 -7.83 15.72 -22.82
CA ILE A 203 -6.51 16.03 -22.24
C ILE A 203 -5.77 17.02 -23.13
N MET A 204 -5.73 16.80 -24.44
CA MET A 204 -5.05 17.68 -25.39
C MET A 204 -5.61 19.10 -25.39
N THR A 205 -6.93 19.26 -25.22
CA THR A 205 -7.61 20.56 -25.34
C THR A 205 -7.74 21.31 -24.02
N ILE A 206 -8.01 20.61 -22.93
CA ILE A 206 -8.32 21.21 -21.63
C ILE A 206 -7.16 21.12 -20.64
N TYR A 207 -6.37 20.04 -20.71
CA TYR A 207 -5.29 19.74 -19.76
C TYR A 207 -3.96 19.46 -20.46
N PRO A 208 -3.42 20.36 -21.28
CA PRO A 208 -2.22 20.11 -22.09
C PRO A 208 -0.99 19.74 -21.24
N ASN A 209 -0.90 20.23 -20.01
CA ASN A 209 0.18 19.89 -19.06
C ASN A 209 0.19 18.40 -18.67
N LEU A 210 -0.93 17.68 -18.84
CA LEU A 210 -1.03 16.24 -18.56
C LEU A 210 -0.83 15.39 -19.82
N LEU A 211 -0.68 16.02 -21.00
CA LEU A 211 -0.59 15.31 -22.27
C LEU A 211 0.57 14.32 -22.31
N MET A 212 1.76 14.76 -21.89
CA MET A 212 2.94 13.91 -21.88
C MET A 212 2.83 12.77 -20.88
N LEU A 213 2.22 13.02 -19.70
CA LEU A 213 1.96 11.98 -18.72
C LEU A 213 0.99 10.92 -19.27
N ALA A 214 -0.08 11.34 -19.95
CA ALA A 214 -1.03 10.45 -20.61
C ALA A 214 -0.38 9.64 -21.74
N ALA A 215 0.47 10.27 -22.56
CA ALA A 215 1.20 9.61 -23.64
C ALA A 215 2.19 8.55 -23.10
N LEU A 216 2.91 8.84 -22.05
CA LEU A 216 3.82 7.89 -21.38
C LEU A 216 3.05 6.67 -20.84
N GLY A 217 1.89 6.89 -20.25
CA GLY A 217 1.04 5.80 -19.78
C GLY A 217 0.44 4.98 -20.92
N ALA A 218 -0.15 5.64 -21.92
CA ALA A 218 -0.90 4.99 -23.00
C ALA A 218 0.02 4.29 -24.01
N PHE A 219 1.10 4.95 -24.44
CA PHE A 219 1.92 4.50 -25.58
C PHE A 219 3.22 3.79 -25.17
N ALA A 220 3.69 4.00 -23.95
CA ALA A 220 4.85 3.30 -23.41
C ALA A 220 4.53 2.35 -22.26
N GLY A 221 3.28 2.27 -21.82
CA GLY A 221 2.83 1.37 -20.76
C GLY A 221 3.44 1.65 -19.38
N LEU A 222 3.79 2.92 -19.10
CA LEU A 222 4.35 3.31 -17.82
C LEU A 222 3.26 3.42 -16.75
N ARG A 223 3.62 3.02 -15.52
CA ARG A 223 2.79 3.35 -14.35
C ARG A 223 2.84 4.85 -14.07
N PRO A 224 1.77 5.45 -13.47
CA PRO A 224 1.78 6.88 -13.15
C PRO A 224 3.03 7.33 -12.38
N SER A 225 3.47 6.53 -11.39
CA SER A 225 4.68 6.82 -10.62
C SER A 225 5.97 6.73 -11.44
N GLU A 226 6.03 5.88 -12.45
CA GLU A 226 7.17 5.78 -13.38
C GLU A 226 7.18 6.95 -14.36
N ALA A 227 6.02 7.31 -14.90
CA ALA A 227 5.87 8.43 -15.81
C ALA A 227 6.25 9.77 -15.15
N CYS A 228 5.90 9.97 -13.88
CA CYS A 228 6.32 11.15 -13.11
C CYS A 228 7.84 11.20 -12.83
N ASN A 229 8.56 10.09 -12.98
CA ASN A 229 10.02 10.02 -12.79
C ASN A 229 10.81 10.17 -14.10
N VAL A 230 10.16 10.32 -15.24
CA VAL A 230 10.85 10.55 -16.51
C VAL A 230 11.51 11.92 -16.48
N ARG A 231 12.84 11.95 -16.68
CA ARG A 231 13.62 13.17 -16.63
C ARG A 231 13.30 14.09 -17.81
N ARG A 232 13.24 15.36 -17.54
CA ARG A 232 13.10 16.40 -18.56
C ARG A 232 14.40 16.55 -19.36
N THR A 233 14.31 17.20 -20.52
CA THR A 233 15.46 17.45 -21.39
C THR A 233 16.56 18.30 -20.75
N ASP A 234 16.17 19.18 -19.83
CA ASP A 234 17.05 20.09 -19.08
C ASP A 234 17.61 19.46 -17.79
N SER A 235 17.38 18.20 -17.55
CA SER A 235 17.91 17.51 -16.36
C SER A 235 19.42 17.43 -16.38
N PRO A 236 20.13 17.74 -15.26
CA PRO A 236 21.57 17.57 -15.18
C PRO A 236 22.05 16.13 -15.33
N LEU A 237 21.14 15.16 -15.17
CA LEU A 237 21.39 13.72 -15.36
C LEU A 237 21.11 13.26 -16.80
N GLY A 238 20.83 14.19 -17.71
CA GLY A 238 20.47 13.94 -19.10
C GLY A 238 18.98 13.68 -19.31
N ALA A 239 18.55 13.82 -20.57
CA ALA A 239 17.17 13.62 -20.98
C ALA A 239 16.68 12.19 -20.68
N GLY A 240 15.46 12.08 -20.13
CA GLY A 240 14.82 10.79 -19.88
C GLY A 240 14.20 10.14 -21.12
N ILE A 241 14.09 10.87 -22.23
CA ILE A 241 13.54 10.38 -23.50
C ILE A 241 14.57 10.58 -24.58
N ARG A 242 14.84 9.51 -25.34
CA ARG A 242 15.80 9.50 -26.46
C ARG A 242 15.11 9.04 -27.72
N PHE A 243 15.35 9.75 -28.82
CA PHE A 243 14.82 9.47 -30.14
C PHE A 243 15.91 8.89 -31.02
N GLU A 244 15.62 7.79 -31.72
CA GLU A 244 16.43 7.26 -32.79
C GLU A 244 15.75 7.58 -34.11
N MET A 245 16.45 8.35 -34.94
CA MET A 245 15.99 8.73 -36.28
C MET A 245 16.73 7.92 -37.35
N ALA A 246 16.03 7.51 -38.39
CA ALA A 246 16.64 6.95 -39.63
C ALA A 246 15.88 7.49 -40.81
N ASP A 247 16.60 7.98 -41.79
CA ASP A 247 16.08 8.54 -43.05
C ASP A 247 14.98 9.62 -42.84
N GLY A 248 15.14 10.44 -41.79
CA GLY A 248 14.19 11.49 -41.42
C GLY A 248 12.95 11.00 -40.65
N ASN A 249 12.80 9.70 -40.45
CA ASN A 249 11.68 9.10 -39.70
C ASN A 249 12.10 8.62 -38.32
N ILE A 250 11.15 8.56 -37.39
CA ILE A 250 11.39 8.03 -36.06
C ILE A 250 11.41 6.51 -36.12
N LYS A 251 12.57 5.93 -35.82
CA LYS A 251 12.76 4.48 -35.77
C LYS A 251 12.39 3.90 -34.41
N ASN A 252 12.85 4.55 -33.35
CA ASN A 252 12.58 4.12 -31.98
C ASN A 252 12.49 5.33 -31.02
N ILE A 253 11.75 5.18 -29.94
CA ILE A 253 11.73 6.10 -28.83
C ILE A 253 11.99 5.29 -27.56
N PHE A 254 13.00 5.69 -26.80
CA PHE A 254 13.42 5.06 -25.57
C PHE A 254 13.18 5.98 -24.38
N ILE A 255 12.70 5.41 -23.29
CA ILE A 255 12.45 6.10 -22.03
C ILE A 255 13.35 5.47 -20.99
N ASP A 256 14.26 6.25 -20.45
CA ASP A 256 15.20 5.83 -19.41
C ASP A 256 14.57 5.95 -18.03
N LEU A 257 14.33 4.79 -17.41
CA LEU A 257 13.78 4.66 -16.07
C LEU A 257 14.89 4.20 -15.11
N LYS A 258 15.72 5.13 -14.65
CA LYS A 258 16.71 4.90 -13.62
C LYS A 258 16.10 5.13 -12.23
N LYS A 259 16.68 4.50 -11.19
CA LYS A 259 16.28 4.68 -9.80
C LYS A 259 16.65 6.03 -9.20
N GLU A 260 17.37 6.84 -9.94
CA GLU A 260 17.76 8.17 -9.50
C GLU A 260 16.51 9.00 -9.21
N LEU A 261 16.42 9.44 -7.98
CA LEU A 261 15.35 10.33 -7.54
C LEU A 261 15.51 11.66 -8.26
N VAL A 262 14.50 12.08 -8.98
CA VAL A 262 14.42 13.45 -9.45
C VAL A 262 14.15 14.30 -8.21
N LEU A 263 15.15 15.11 -7.82
CA LEU A 263 14.97 16.08 -6.76
C LEU A 263 13.98 17.15 -7.22
N ARG A 264 12.85 17.20 -6.57
CA ARG A 264 11.88 18.28 -6.76
C ARG A 264 12.20 19.41 -5.79
N SER A 265 12.03 20.65 -6.24
CA SER A 265 12.22 21.84 -5.42
C SER A 265 11.30 21.93 -4.21
N ASP A 266 10.15 21.22 -4.28
CA ASP A 266 9.16 21.15 -3.19
C ASP A 266 9.41 19.98 -2.22
N LEU A 267 10.55 19.29 -2.32
CA LEU A 267 10.94 18.13 -1.50
C LEU A 267 9.92 16.98 -1.51
N VAL A 268 8.98 16.97 -2.44
CA VAL A 268 8.01 15.88 -2.58
C VAL A 268 8.70 14.66 -3.20
N SER A 269 8.63 13.52 -2.52
CA SER A 269 9.12 12.25 -3.02
C SER A 269 8.42 11.89 -4.34
N VAL A 270 9.18 11.79 -5.41
CA VAL A 270 8.70 11.28 -6.68
C VAL A 270 8.56 9.76 -6.59
N GLY A 271 7.51 9.20 -7.18
CA GLY A 271 7.13 7.80 -7.03
C GLY A 271 8.25 6.78 -7.31
N LYS A 272 8.12 5.60 -6.71
CA LYS A 272 9.14 4.54 -6.80
C LYS A 272 9.18 3.89 -8.18
N ILE A 273 10.36 3.80 -8.77
CA ILE A 273 10.64 2.91 -9.89
C ILE A 273 10.91 1.50 -9.31
N LYS A 274 10.13 0.49 -9.72
CA LYS A 274 10.31 -0.88 -9.20
C LYS A 274 11.57 -1.55 -9.72
N LYS A 275 11.94 -1.28 -10.97
CA LYS A 275 13.09 -1.87 -11.64
C LYS A 275 13.65 -0.84 -12.62
N GLU A 276 14.95 -0.64 -12.55
CA GLU A 276 15.68 0.13 -13.56
C GLU A 276 15.59 -0.57 -14.90
N ARG A 277 15.22 0.17 -15.92
CA ARG A 277 15.12 -0.31 -17.29
C ARG A 277 15.07 0.83 -18.28
N GLU A 278 15.33 0.50 -19.51
CA GLU A 278 14.94 1.30 -20.66
C GLU A 278 13.62 0.74 -21.20
N GLN A 279 12.61 1.60 -21.33
CA GLN A 279 11.30 1.25 -21.85
C GLN A 279 11.16 1.81 -23.26
N ARG A 280 10.64 1.01 -24.19
CA ARG A 280 10.34 1.47 -25.56
C ARG A 280 8.89 1.90 -25.68
N VAL A 281 8.65 2.94 -26.47
CA VAL A 281 7.30 3.25 -26.95
C VAL A 281 6.89 2.19 -27.98
N TYR A 282 5.64 1.78 -27.96
CA TYR A 282 5.12 0.80 -28.92
C TYR A 282 5.26 1.33 -30.35
N PRO A 283 5.76 0.51 -31.30
CA PRO A 283 6.04 0.95 -32.67
C PRO A 283 4.88 1.63 -33.38
N ALA A 284 3.65 1.15 -33.17
CA ALA A 284 2.45 1.72 -33.76
C ALA A 284 2.12 3.16 -33.30
N PHE A 285 2.75 3.64 -32.22
CA PHE A 285 2.44 4.94 -31.61
C PHE A 285 3.61 5.91 -31.63
N LEU A 286 4.70 5.62 -32.36
CA LEU A 286 5.90 6.46 -32.38
C LEU A 286 5.61 7.89 -32.83
N GLU A 287 4.89 8.06 -33.93
CA GLU A 287 4.54 9.37 -34.47
C GLU A 287 3.61 10.16 -33.55
N VAL A 288 2.58 9.49 -33.03
CA VAL A 288 1.61 10.11 -32.09
C VAL A 288 2.31 10.54 -30.80
N PHE A 289 3.19 9.68 -30.28
CA PHE A 289 3.97 10.00 -29.09
C PHE A 289 4.90 11.20 -29.34
N TYR A 290 5.57 11.22 -30.46
CA TYR A 290 6.45 12.34 -30.85
C TYR A 290 5.68 13.64 -31.01
N ALA A 291 4.51 13.61 -31.64
CA ALA A 291 3.65 14.77 -31.74
C ALA A 291 3.18 15.30 -30.35
N CYS A 292 2.96 14.41 -29.41
CA CYS A 292 2.68 14.82 -28.02
C CYS A 292 3.90 15.45 -27.33
N TYR A 293 5.11 14.97 -27.66
CA TYR A 293 6.35 15.49 -27.09
C TYR A 293 6.73 16.87 -27.62
N GLN A 294 6.38 17.19 -28.89
CA GLN A 294 6.66 18.48 -29.53
C GLN A 294 5.71 19.61 -29.07
N ARG A 295 4.60 19.29 -28.42
CA ARG A 295 3.64 20.25 -27.87
C ARG A 295 3.99 20.66 -26.44
#